data_1aed3bb674d31cec6244ac377f4966fe
#
_entry.id   1aed3bb674d31cec6244ac377f4966fe
#
_cell.length_a   1.000
_cell.length_b   1.000
_cell.length_c   1.000
_cell.angle_alpha   90.00
_cell.angle_beta   90.00
_cell.angle_gamma   90.00
#
_symmetry.space_group_name_H-M   'P 1'
#
loop_
_entity.id
_entity.type
_entity.pdbx_description
1 polymer ?
#
loop_
_entity_poly.entity_id
_entity_poly.type
_entity_poly.pdbx_seq_one_letter_code
_entity_poly.pdbx_strand_id
1 'polypeptide(L)'
;ACVPFRAYICDEPAEIVGLEKMTWDELGRTDLLPAGTQLAKPELLFEKIDDEAINAQLSRLERIKEENRIKNWRAEPQAPDVDFDTFMKADLRVGTVVECEKVPKADKLLRFLIDDGLEQRTIVSGIAKYYKPEDLVGKQVCFIANLPPRKLKGITSQGMILSAENADGSLVVIGPTAPVVPGAQVK
;
A
#
# COMPACT_ATOMS: atom_id res chain seq x y z
N ALA A 1 28.88 2.85 -6.44
CA ALA A 1 28.21 1.76 -7.17
C ALA A 1 27.95 2.07 -8.66
N CYS A 2 28.60 3.10 -9.26
CA CYS A 2 28.43 3.46 -10.66
C CYS A 2 29.66 3.15 -11.54
N VAL A 3 30.68 2.50 -10.97
CA VAL A 3 31.94 2.23 -11.67
C VAL A 3 31.80 1.28 -12.88
N PRO A 4 31.01 0.19 -12.82
CA PRO A 4 30.88 -0.71 -13.98
C PRO A 4 30.21 -0.07 -15.19
N PHE A 5 29.20 0.78 -14.96
CA PHE A 5 28.46 1.45 -16.03
C PHE A 5 29.29 2.52 -16.75
N ARG A 6 30.18 3.20 -16.02
CA ARG A 6 31.10 4.19 -16.59
C ARG A 6 32.15 3.56 -17.49
N ALA A 7 32.73 2.43 -17.07
CA ALA A 7 33.72 1.71 -17.84
C ALA A 7 33.12 1.23 -19.19
N TYR A 8 31.92 0.68 -19.15
CA TYR A 8 31.22 0.17 -20.33
C TYR A 8 30.94 1.27 -21.38
N ILE A 9 30.45 2.45 -20.95
CA ILE A 9 30.17 3.58 -21.87
C ILE A 9 31.42 4.18 -22.48
N CYS A 10 32.59 4.10 -21.80
CA CYS A 10 33.84 4.62 -22.32
C CYS A 10 34.56 3.65 -23.25
N ASP A 11 34.44 2.37 -23.00
CA ASP A 11 35.14 1.33 -23.77
C ASP A 11 34.51 1.09 -25.16
N GLU A 12 33.18 1.00 -25.28
CA GLU A 12 32.49 0.78 -26.55
C GLU A 12 32.66 1.90 -27.58
N PRO A 13 32.50 3.18 -27.26
CA PRO A 13 32.79 4.26 -28.19
C PRO A 13 34.26 4.31 -28.65
N ALA A 14 35.18 3.95 -27.76
CA ALA A 14 36.60 3.92 -28.11
C ALA A 14 36.91 2.82 -29.15
N GLU A 15 36.28 1.64 -29.02
CA GLU A 15 36.40 0.54 -30.00
C GLU A 15 35.82 0.93 -31.36
N ILE A 16 34.66 1.62 -31.41
CA ILE A 16 34.04 2.08 -32.66
C ILE A 16 34.94 3.07 -33.41
N VAL A 17 35.65 3.93 -32.72
CA VAL A 17 36.58 4.91 -33.34
C VAL A 17 38.01 4.37 -33.45
N GLY A 18 38.27 3.11 -33.02
CA GLY A 18 39.59 2.49 -33.13
C GLY A 18 40.64 3.07 -32.19
N LEU A 19 40.23 3.66 -31.09
CA LEU A 19 41.10 4.14 -30.03
C LEU A 19 41.34 3.09 -28.97
N GLU A 20 42.55 3.06 -28.42
CA GLU A 20 42.79 2.36 -27.16
C GLU A 20 42.01 3.06 -26.02
N LYS A 21 41.76 2.35 -24.93
CA LYS A 21 40.95 2.81 -23.79
C LYS A 21 41.08 4.31 -23.51
N MET A 22 40.00 5.07 -23.70
CA MET A 22 39.90 6.46 -23.32
C MET A 22 39.73 6.65 -21.82
N THR A 23 40.54 7.54 -21.25
CA THR A 23 40.41 7.97 -19.85
C THR A 23 39.56 9.23 -19.74
N TRP A 24 39.05 9.51 -18.55
CA TRP A 24 38.25 10.73 -18.30
C TRP A 24 39.03 12.02 -18.53
N ASP A 25 40.35 11.98 -18.33
CA ASP A 25 41.23 13.13 -18.48
C ASP A 25 41.45 13.49 -19.96
N GLU A 26 41.15 12.56 -20.86
CA GLU A 26 41.24 12.73 -22.32
C GLU A 26 39.95 13.27 -22.94
N LEU A 27 38.84 13.28 -22.18
CA LEU A 27 37.58 13.83 -22.65
C LEU A 27 37.70 15.36 -22.95
N GLY A 28 37.31 15.72 -24.17
CA GLY A 28 37.39 17.12 -24.62
C GLY A 28 38.66 17.48 -25.39
N ARG A 29 39.62 16.57 -25.52
CA ARG A 29 40.76 16.75 -26.42
C ARG A 29 40.31 16.66 -27.87
N THR A 30 40.82 17.53 -28.72
CA THR A 30 40.50 17.61 -30.16
C THR A 30 41.51 16.86 -31.04
N ASP A 31 42.57 16.32 -30.44
CA ASP A 31 43.74 15.70 -31.13
C ASP A 31 43.76 14.15 -30.95
N LEU A 32 42.70 13.53 -30.44
CA LEU A 32 42.62 12.09 -30.20
C LEU A 32 42.50 11.28 -31.50
N LEU A 33 41.93 11.86 -32.54
CA LEU A 33 41.75 11.23 -33.85
C LEU A 33 42.58 11.95 -34.92
N PRO A 34 43.70 11.37 -35.35
CA PRO A 34 44.48 11.92 -36.47
C PRO A 34 43.66 11.94 -37.78
N ALA A 35 43.92 12.90 -38.62
CA ALA A 35 43.30 12.96 -39.93
C ALA A 35 43.62 11.71 -40.75
N GLY A 36 42.59 11.05 -41.29
CA GLY A 36 42.73 9.80 -42.04
C GLY A 36 42.54 8.52 -41.22
N THR A 37 42.20 8.60 -39.94
CA THR A 37 41.84 7.43 -39.14
C THR A 37 40.65 6.70 -39.75
N GLN A 38 40.77 5.39 -40.02
CA GLN A 38 39.68 4.55 -40.47
C GLN A 38 38.76 4.23 -39.27
N LEU A 39 37.54 4.71 -39.35
CA LEU A 39 36.53 4.40 -38.34
C LEU A 39 35.97 2.99 -38.56
N ALA A 40 35.66 2.28 -37.50
CA ALA A 40 34.93 1.02 -37.57
C ALA A 40 33.48 1.25 -38.05
N LYS A 41 32.80 0.19 -38.40
CA LYS A 41 31.39 0.23 -38.81
C LYS A 41 30.56 0.78 -37.65
N PRO A 42 29.74 1.83 -37.87
CA PRO A 42 28.92 2.37 -36.81
C PRO A 42 27.88 1.33 -36.35
N GLU A 43 27.81 1.12 -35.04
CA GLU A 43 26.82 0.28 -34.38
C GLU A 43 25.99 1.12 -33.41
N LEU A 44 24.75 0.68 -33.18
CA LEU A 44 23.88 1.31 -32.18
C LEU A 44 24.38 0.94 -30.79
N LEU A 45 24.88 1.91 -30.03
CA LEU A 45 25.34 1.73 -28.65
C LEU A 45 24.20 1.45 -27.68
N PHE A 46 23.01 1.89 -28.00
CA PHE A 46 21.85 1.73 -27.13
C PHE A 46 20.64 1.32 -27.97
N GLU A 47 19.99 0.24 -27.55
CA GLU A 47 18.68 -0.11 -28.06
C GLU A 47 17.58 0.57 -27.24
N LYS A 48 16.48 0.91 -27.93
CA LYS A 48 15.29 1.42 -27.23
C LYS A 48 14.72 0.32 -26.35
N ILE A 49 14.65 0.58 -25.06
CA ILE A 49 13.99 -0.33 -24.10
C ILE A 49 12.51 -0.36 -24.46
N ASP A 50 11.96 -1.53 -24.68
CA ASP A 50 10.55 -1.73 -24.94
C ASP A 50 9.69 -1.55 -23.67
N ASP A 51 8.41 -1.27 -23.88
CA ASP A 51 7.47 -1.03 -22.78
C ASP A 51 7.25 -2.30 -21.93
N GLU A 52 7.44 -3.48 -22.52
CA GLU A 52 7.32 -4.76 -21.83
C GLU A 52 8.44 -4.93 -20.77
N ALA A 53 9.68 -4.63 -21.18
CA ALA A 53 10.83 -4.67 -20.27
C ALA A 53 10.67 -3.63 -19.12
N ILE A 54 10.17 -2.42 -19.43
CA ILE A 54 9.88 -1.40 -18.44
C ILE A 54 8.83 -1.89 -17.44
N ASN A 55 7.71 -2.44 -17.93
CA ASN A 55 6.62 -2.93 -17.09
C ASN A 55 7.07 -4.11 -16.21
N ALA A 56 7.90 -5.01 -16.74
CA ALA A 56 8.49 -6.11 -15.97
C ALA A 56 9.35 -5.58 -14.79
N GLN A 57 10.17 -4.55 -15.03
CA GLN A 57 10.97 -3.94 -13.96
C GLN A 57 10.11 -3.18 -12.94
N LEU A 58 9.08 -2.46 -13.38
CA LEU A 58 8.14 -1.79 -12.47
C LEU A 58 7.44 -2.80 -11.55
N SER A 59 6.92 -3.90 -12.11
CA SER A 59 6.29 -4.97 -11.32
C SER A 59 7.26 -5.61 -10.33
N ARG A 60 8.52 -5.79 -10.72
CA ARG A 60 9.56 -6.28 -9.82
C ARG A 60 9.85 -5.30 -8.68
N LEU A 61 9.92 -4.00 -8.97
CA LEU A 61 10.14 -2.96 -7.97
C LEU A 61 8.98 -2.86 -6.98
N GLU A 62 7.73 -2.96 -7.46
CA GLU A 62 6.55 -2.97 -6.60
C GLU A 62 6.57 -4.16 -5.64
N ARG A 63 6.90 -5.35 -6.13
CA ARG A 63 7.04 -6.55 -5.29
C ARG A 63 8.13 -6.37 -4.23
N ILE A 64 9.33 -5.90 -4.61
CA ILE A 64 10.43 -5.66 -3.66
C ILE A 64 10.04 -4.60 -2.63
N LYS A 65 9.33 -3.55 -3.04
CA LYS A 65 8.83 -2.51 -2.13
C LYS A 65 7.89 -3.09 -1.09
N GLU A 66 6.97 -3.96 -1.52
CA GLU A 66 6.02 -4.61 -0.62
C GLU A 66 6.72 -5.59 0.34
N GLU A 67 7.62 -6.44 -0.17
CA GLU A 67 8.44 -7.34 0.65
C GLU A 67 9.25 -6.57 1.70
N ASN A 68 9.87 -5.45 1.32
CA ASN A 68 10.63 -4.61 2.25
C ASN A 68 9.73 -3.93 3.29
N ARG A 69 8.51 -3.53 2.92
CA ARG A 69 7.54 -2.94 3.85
C ARG A 69 7.15 -3.94 4.94
N ILE A 70 6.81 -5.17 4.53
CA ILE A 70 6.49 -6.26 5.47
C ILE A 70 7.70 -6.60 6.34
N LYS A 71 8.88 -6.76 5.75
CA LYS A 71 10.12 -7.10 6.47
C LYS A 71 10.53 -6.04 7.49
N ASN A 72 10.33 -4.77 7.16
CA ASN A 72 10.72 -3.63 8.00
C ASN A 72 9.59 -3.18 8.94
N TRP A 73 8.40 -3.79 8.84
CA TRP A 73 7.31 -3.45 9.73
C TRP A 73 7.71 -3.69 11.21
N ARG A 74 7.34 -2.75 12.04
CA ARG A 74 7.52 -2.84 13.50
C ARG A 74 6.22 -2.39 14.15
N ALA A 75 5.81 -3.11 15.19
CA ALA A 75 4.68 -2.69 16.00
C ALA A 75 4.97 -1.31 16.61
N GLU A 76 3.94 -0.48 16.68
CA GLU A 76 4.04 0.79 17.38
C GLU A 76 4.36 0.58 18.87
N PRO A 77 5.10 1.49 19.50
CA PRO A 77 5.32 1.43 20.95
C PRO A 77 3.99 1.39 21.71
N GLN A 78 3.99 0.70 22.83
CA GLN A 78 2.83 0.67 23.72
C GLN A 78 2.42 2.11 24.11
N ALA A 79 1.13 2.41 23.97
CA ALA A 79 0.57 3.67 24.46
C ALA A 79 0.63 3.74 26.00
N PRO A 80 0.52 4.93 26.58
CA PRO A 80 0.44 5.07 28.03
C PRO A 80 -0.67 4.22 28.65
N ASP A 81 -0.45 3.78 29.87
CA ASP A 81 -1.42 2.95 30.61
C ASP A 81 -2.76 3.65 30.74
N VAL A 82 -3.83 2.93 30.51
CA VAL A 82 -5.22 3.36 30.72
C VAL A 82 -5.75 2.62 31.95
N ASP A 83 -6.35 3.33 32.88
CA ASP A 83 -7.01 2.70 34.01
C ASP A 83 -8.21 1.86 33.57
N PHE A 84 -8.47 0.79 34.31
CA PHE A 84 -9.52 -0.17 33.97
C PHE A 84 -10.92 0.47 33.93
N ASP A 85 -11.23 1.42 34.80
CA ASP A 85 -12.53 2.08 34.86
C ASP A 85 -12.75 2.96 33.62
N THR A 86 -11.69 3.56 33.08
CA THR A 86 -11.75 4.32 31.83
C THR A 86 -11.94 3.39 30.63
N PHE A 87 -11.25 2.26 30.58
CA PHE A 87 -11.46 1.26 29.54
C PHE A 87 -12.90 0.70 29.54
N MET A 88 -13.45 0.40 30.70
CA MET A 88 -14.80 -0.12 30.88
C MET A 88 -15.91 0.86 30.49
N LYS A 89 -15.60 2.15 30.31
CA LYS A 89 -16.54 3.13 29.75
C LYS A 89 -16.77 2.95 28.27
N ALA A 90 -15.86 2.29 27.56
CA ALA A 90 -16.07 1.95 26.15
C ALA A 90 -16.98 0.73 26.03
N ASP A 91 -18.15 0.90 25.41
CA ASP A 91 -19.10 -0.20 25.17
C ASP A 91 -18.73 -0.91 23.86
N LEU A 92 -17.89 -1.95 24.00
CA LEU A 92 -17.46 -2.80 22.90
C LEU A 92 -18.43 -3.94 22.72
N ARG A 93 -18.99 -4.10 21.53
CA ARG A 93 -19.99 -5.14 21.22
C ARG A 93 -19.66 -5.85 19.91
N VAL A 94 -20.24 -7.04 19.77
CA VAL A 94 -20.30 -7.79 18.53
C VAL A 94 -21.66 -7.58 17.89
N GLY A 95 -21.69 -7.22 16.61
CA GLY A 95 -22.92 -7.11 15.85
C GLY A 95 -22.84 -7.88 14.53
N THR A 96 -23.99 -8.22 13.97
CA THR A 96 -24.09 -8.89 12.68
C THR A 96 -24.36 -7.84 11.59
N VAL A 97 -23.59 -7.88 10.53
CA VAL A 97 -23.80 -6.99 9.36
C VAL A 97 -25.03 -7.48 8.60
N VAL A 98 -26.09 -6.70 8.63
CA VAL A 98 -27.36 -6.97 7.90
C VAL A 98 -27.25 -6.49 6.46
N GLU A 99 -26.74 -5.25 6.29
CA GLU A 99 -26.53 -4.63 4.98
C GLU A 99 -25.19 -3.93 4.93
N CYS A 100 -24.58 -3.94 3.75
CA CYS A 100 -23.37 -3.18 3.47
C CYS A 100 -23.45 -2.59 2.08
N GLU A 101 -23.17 -1.29 1.92
CA GLU A 101 -23.20 -0.62 0.64
C GLU A 101 -22.11 0.46 0.52
N LYS A 102 -21.75 0.80 -0.72
CA LYS A 102 -20.82 1.91 -0.98
C LYS A 102 -21.52 3.24 -0.78
N VAL A 103 -20.84 4.18 -0.12
CA VAL A 103 -21.35 5.54 0.05
C VAL A 103 -21.21 6.31 -1.26
N PRO A 104 -22.31 6.86 -1.85
CA PRO A 104 -22.22 7.67 -3.06
C PRO A 104 -21.25 8.86 -2.89
N LYS A 105 -20.42 9.10 -3.90
CA LYS A 105 -19.41 10.18 -3.91
C LYS A 105 -18.33 10.05 -2.82
N ALA A 106 -18.09 8.84 -2.32
CA ALA A 106 -17.07 8.55 -1.32
C ALA A 106 -16.49 7.15 -1.49
N ASP A 107 -15.59 6.98 -2.48
CA ASP A 107 -15.03 5.69 -2.90
C ASP A 107 -14.30 4.91 -1.79
N LYS A 108 -13.97 5.58 -0.70
CA LYS A 108 -13.27 4.97 0.45
C LYS A 108 -14.22 4.50 1.56
N LEU A 109 -15.52 4.83 1.49
CA LEU A 109 -16.45 4.60 2.57
C LEU A 109 -17.46 3.50 2.24
N LEU A 110 -17.69 2.61 3.23
CA LEU A 110 -18.82 1.68 3.26
C LEU A 110 -19.79 2.10 4.35
N ARG A 111 -21.09 2.03 4.04
CA ARG A 111 -22.18 2.14 4.99
C ARG A 111 -22.58 0.74 5.43
N PHE A 112 -22.63 0.52 6.72
CA PHE A 112 -23.06 -0.71 7.32
C PHE A 112 -24.38 -0.49 8.05
N LEU A 113 -25.28 -1.44 7.94
CA LEU A 113 -26.39 -1.63 8.84
C LEU A 113 -26.08 -2.85 9.70
N ILE A 114 -25.88 -2.64 11.00
CA ILE A 114 -25.45 -3.65 11.95
C ILE A 114 -26.57 -3.91 12.95
N ASP A 115 -26.96 -5.17 13.09
CA ASP A 115 -27.81 -5.65 14.17
C ASP A 115 -26.96 -5.87 15.42
N ASP A 116 -27.23 -5.12 16.48
CA ASP A 116 -26.54 -5.22 17.77
C ASP A 116 -27.35 -5.95 18.83
N GLY A 117 -28.42 -6.62 18.45
CA GLY A 117 -29.30 -7.33 19.35
C GLY A 117 -30.27 -6.42 20.12
N LEU A 118 -30.12 -5.11 20.06
CA LEU A 118 -31.02 -4.10 20.62
C LEU A 118 -31.74 -3.33 19.52
N GLU A 119 -30.96 -2.86 18.55
CA GLU A 119 -31.44 -2.11 17.41
C GLU A 119 -30.55 -2.32 16.19
N GLN A 120 -30.98 -1.79 15.05
CA GLN A 120 -30.13 -1.72 13.86
C GLN A 120 -29.46 -0.37 13.79
N ARG A 121 -28.12 -0.37 13.77
CA ARG A 121 -27.28 0.83 13.72
C ARG A 121 -26.67 1.04 12.37
N THR A 122 -26.65 2.29 11.95
CA THR A 122 -25.85 2.69 10.80
C THR A 122 -24.45 3.06 11.25
N ILE A 123 -23.43 2.37 10.71
CA ILE A 123 -22.02 2.70 10.93
C ILE A 123 -21.34 2.91 9.58
N VAL A 124 -20.50 3.94 9.48
CA VAL A 124 -19.71 4.24 8.28
C VAL A 124 -18.23 4.01 8.57
N SER A 125 -17.58 3.21 7.71
CA SER A 125 -16.16 2.87 7.86
C SER A 125 -15.38 3.08 6.57
N GLY A 126 -14.10 3.43 6.69
CA GLY A 126 -13.17 3.76 5.59
C GLY A 126 -12.53 2.55 4.90
N ILE A 127 -13.18 1.38 4.88
CA ILE A 127 -12.59 0.12 4.42
C ILE A 127 -13.01 -0.31 3.01
N ALA A 128 -13.71 0.54 2.25
CA ALA A 128 -14.19 0.22 0.89
C ALA A 128 -13.09 -0.14 -0.11
N LYS A 129 -11.84 0.24 0.19
CA LYS A 129 -10.68 -0.12 -0.63
C LYS A 129 -10.29 -1.60 -0.48
N TYR A 130 -10.59 -2.20 0.66
CA TYR A 130 -10.11 -3.54 1.04
C TYR A 130 -11.21 -4.61 0.99
N TYR A 131 -12.50 -4.19 1.04
CA TYR A 131 -13.64 -5.09 1.09
C TYR A 131 -14.69 -4.72 0.06
N LYS A 132 -15.28 -5.75 -0.52
CA LYS A 132 -16.54 -5.59 -1.26
C LYS A 132 -17.70 -5.69 -0.27
N PRO A 133 -18.80 -4.94 -0.48
CA PRO A 133 -19.98 -5.01 0.38
C PRO A 133 -20.50 -6.43 0.61
N GLU A 134 -20.52 -7.24 -0.45
CA GLU A 134 -21.04 -8.60 -0.45
C GLU A 134 -20.24 -9.53 0.48
N ASP A 135 -18.94 -9.27 0.64
CA ASP A 135 -18.05 -10.08 1.48
C ASP A 135 -18.29 -9.89 2.98
N LEU A 136 -18.98 -8.82 3.37
CA LEU A 136 -19.19 -8.42 4.76
C LEU A 136 -20.60 -8.69 5.27
N VAL A 137 -21.59 -8.80 4.39
CA VAL A 137 -22.96 -9.11 4.77
C VAL A 137 -23.04 -10.50 5.41
N GLY A 138 -23.73 -10.61 6.53
CA GLY A 138 -23.87 -11.83 7.32
C GLY A 138 -22.69 -12.12 8.25
N LYS A 139 -21.58 -11.36 8.16
CA LYS A 139 -20.45 -11.52 9.08
C LYS A 139 -20.67 -10.75 10.38
N GLN A 140 -20.04 -11.27 11.44
CA GLN A 140 -20.01 -10.61 12.74
C GLN A 140 -18.76 -9.75 12.87
N VAL A 141 -18.94 -8.54 13.40
CA VAL A 141 -17.88 -7.54 13.56
C VAL A 141 -17.89 -6.96 14.96
N CYS A 142 -16.73 -6.63 15.49
CA CYS A 142 -16.60 -5.89 16.74
C CYS A 142 -16.68 -4.38 16.46
N PHE A 143 -17.44 -3.67 17.27
CA PHE A 143 -17.61 -2.22 17.15
C PHE A 143 -17.78 -1.56 18.52
N ILE A 144 -17.51 -0.25 18.57
CA ILE A 144 -17.78 0.59 19.75
C ILE A 144 -19.16 1.20 19.56
N ALA A 145 -20.07 0.90 20.52
CA ALA A 145 -21.48 1.27 20.44
C ALA A 145 -21.77 2.67 21.01
N ASN A 146 -21.03 3.13 22.01
CA ASN A 146 -21.31 4.35 22.76
C ASN A 146 -20.52 5.57 22.33
N LEU A 147 -20.05 5.60 21.08
CA LEU A 147 -19.49 6.83 20.53
C LEU A 147 -20.58 7.83 20.13
N PRO A 148 -20.35 9.14 20.33
CA PRO A 148 -21.30 10.14 19.87
C PRO A 148 -21.51 10.05 18.35
N PRO A 149 -22.75 10.18 17.88
CA PRO A 149 -23.03 10.10 16.45
C PRO A 149 -22.27 11.15 15.65
N ARG A 150 -21.65 10.73 14.53
CA ARG A 150 -20.84 11.58 13.65
C ARG A 150 -21.36 11.57 12.22
N LYS A 151 -21.54 12.74 11.62
CA LYS A 151 -21.89 12.86 10.19
C LYS A 151 -20.67 12.67 9.31
N LEU A 152 -20.73 11.67 8.40
CA LEU A 152 -19.73 11.38 7.40
C LEU A 152 -20.38 11.40 6.02
N LYS A 153 -20.04 12.37 5.18
CA LYS A 153 -20.63 12.53 3.82
C LYS A 153 -22.17 12.49 3.79
N GLY A 154 -22.82 13.10 4.81
CA GLY A 154 -24.29 13.17 4.89
C GLY A 154 -24.95 12.02 5.63
N ILE A 155 -24.23 10.95 5.94
CA ILE A 155 -24.72 9.78 6.68
C ILE A 155 -24.27 9.90 8.14
N THR A 156 -25.18 9.67 9.07
CA THR A 156 -24.87 9.66 10.50
C THR A 156 -24.35 8.28 10.90
N SER A 157 -23.08 8.19 11.33
CA SER A 157 -22.49 6.98 11.91
C SER A 157 -22.74 6.94 13.42
N GLN A 158 -23.25 5.83 13.91
CA GLN A 158 -23.64 5.60 15.33
C GLN A 158 -22.70 4.60 15.98
N GLY A 159 -21.42 4.76 15.80
CA GLY A 159 -20.38 3.89 16.34
C GLY A 159 -19.19 3.77 15.41
N MET A 160 -18.27 2.86 15.74
CA MET A 160 -17.04 2.61 14.96
C MET A 160 -16.74 1.11 14.92
N ILE A 161 -16.61 0.56 13.71
CA ILE A 161 -16.12 -0.81 13.52
C ILE A 161 -14.62 -0.85 13.82
N LEU A 162 -14.19 -1.87 14.56
CA LEU A 162 -12.79 -2.11 14.86
C LEU A 162 -12.11 -2.84 13.69
N SER A 163 -10.95 -2.36 13.33
CA SER A 163 -10.10 -2.98 12.31
C SER A 163 -8.64 -2.91 12.72
N ALA A 164 -7.88 -3.92 12.33
CA ALA A 164 -6.43 -3.95 12.47
C ALA A 164 -5.76 -3.60 11.14
N GLU A 165 -4.67 -2.85 11.19
CA GLU A 165 -3.87 -2.53 10.02
C GLU A 165 -2.69 -3.49 9.94
N ASN A 166 -2.53 -4.14 8.78
CA ASN A 166 -1.40 -5.01 8.47
C ASN A 166 -0.17 -4.20 8.04
N ALA A 167 0.97 -4.86 8.03
CA ALA A 167 2.23 -4.31 7.53
C ALA A 167 2.13 -3.77 6.09
N ASP A 168 1.26 -4.33 5.27
CA ASP A 168 0.97 -3.88 3.90
C ASP A 168 -0.02 -2.68 3.85
N GLY A 169 -0.47 -2.18 5.00
CA GLY A 169 -1.48 -1.12 5.14
C GLY A 169 -2.89 -1.57 4.77
N SER A 170 -3.11 -2.86 4.55
CA SER A 170 -4.46 -3.39 4.43
C SER A 170 -5.15 -3.39 5.80
N LEU A 171 -6.46 -3.10 5.80
CA LEU A 171 -7.27 -3.12 7.01
C LEU A 171 -8.05 -4.43 7.09
N VAL A 172 -7.95 -5.11 8.23
CA VAL A 172 -8.71 -6.32 8.52
C VAL A 172 -9.73 -6.03 9.61
N VAL A 173 -11.01 -6.31 9.32
CA VAL A 173 -12.10 -6.13 10.29
C VAL A 173 -11.97 -7.16 11.41
N ILE A 174 -12.07 -6.70 12.65
CA ILE A 174 -12.01 -7.57 13.83
C ILE A 174 -13.40 -8.13 14.10
N GLY A 175 -13.49 -9.44 14.27
CA GLY A 175 -14.71 -10.15 14.60
C GLY A 175 -14.44 -11.37 15.47
N PRO A 176 -15.49 -12.00 16.03
CA PRO A 176 -15.35 -13.21 16.82
C PRO A 176 -14.91 -14.39 15.95
N THR A 177 -14.14 -15.31 16.51
CA THR A 177 -13.69 -16.55 15.84
C THR A 177 -14.77 -17.62 15.71
N ALA A 178 -15.82 -17.50 16.52
CA ALA A 178 -17.01 -18.35 16.47
C ALA A 178 -18.27 -17.47 16.59
N PRO A 179 -19.41 -17.93 16.04
CA PRO A 179 -20.65 -17.16 16.13
C PRO A 179 -21.05 -16.90 17.58
N VAL A 180 -21.40 -15.66 17.88
CA VAL A 180 -21.94 -15.22 19.17
C VAL A 180 -23.27 -14.49 18.94
N VAL A 181 -24.05 -14.33 19.99
CA VAL A 181 -25.32 -13.59 19.89
C VAL A 181 -25.03 -12.12 19.58
N PRO A 182 -25.81 -11.48 18.67
CA PRO A 182 -25.69 -10.04 18.44
C PRO A 182 -25.85 -9.26 19.74
N GLY A 183 -25.02 -8.23 19.93
CA GLY A 183 -24.99 -7.44 21.16
C GLY A 183 -24.10 -8.00 22.28
N ALA A 184 -23.47 -9.16 22.08
CA ALA A 184 -22.51 -9.68 23.06
C ALA A 184 -21.42 -8.65 23.35
N GLN A 185 -21.18 -8.40 24.63
CA GLN A 185 -20.13 -7.48 25.08
C GLN A 185 -18.74 -8.13 24.94
N VAL A 186 -17.80 -7.34 24.46
CA VAL A 186 -16.37 -7.69 24.46
C VAL A 186 -15.77 -7.19 25.77
N LYS A 187 -15.17 -8.11 26.52
CA LYS A 187 -14.59 -7.85 27.85
C LYS A 187 -13.13 -8.26 27.87
#